data_e55583853fb5997faef949ed22b66571
#
_entry.id   e55583853fb5997faef949ed22b66571
#
_cell.length_a   1.000
_cell.length_b   1.000
_cell.length_c   1.000
_cell.angle_alpha   90.00
_cell.angle_beta   90.00
_cell.angle_gamma   90.00
#
_symmetry.space_group_name_H-M   'P 1'
#
loop_
_entity.id
_entity.type
_entity.pdbx_description
1 polymer ?
#
loop_
_entity_poly.entity_id
_entity_poly.type
_entity_poly.pdbx_seq_one_letter_code
_entity_poly.pdbx_strand_id
1 'polypeptide(L)'
;MLAAVLDSAEDALVAIALDGSIELWSRGAEHLYGYTAAEVKGQSFLSLLPIYEVPALQSVLRAARDGKMISCETVERLHKTGSKVSITVKRTAIRDEQGAVVGILESGRSVRQKTQDSPSETQLRLLVEQMPVLLWTTDPCLRITSNWGSGLAPSEAQAGELVGRTISDYLKCGDTNTSPMAHHYAALRGESVHFEYKRQNRVLDIHLEPLRAPSGEIIGCIGVALDITQRKRSEEQIRYQATHDALTGLANYREFMDTLDRELRRAERSRNSFSVLLLDLDDLKRINDRHGHLAGNRALKRLAEVMKEHCRSTDLAARYGGDEFAVILIDSGPGMADQVARRIETRVRGDQEEPRLSVSIGIAGFPADGRTAQSLLEAADQELYGRKRKAASGNVTVG
;
A
#
# COMPACT_ATOMS: atom_id res chain seq x y z
N MET A 1 -49.37 -37.24 3.23
CA MET A 1 -47.99 -37.11 3.66
C MET A 1 -47.05 -36.67 2.52
N LEU A 2 -47.08 -37.28 1.33
CA LEU A 2 -46.23 -36.87 0.17
C LEU A 2 -46.52 -35.45 -0.31
N ALA A 3 -47.78 -35.03 -0.40
CA ALA A 3 -48.18 -33.69 -0.80
C ALA A 3 -47.61 -32.58 0.14
N ALA A 4 -47.64 -32.83 1.45
CA ALA A 4 -47.14 -31.88 2.43
C ALA A 4 -45.59 -31.72 2.39
N VAL A 5 -44.86 -32.78 2.00
CA VAL A 5 -43.39 -32.73 1.81
C VAL A 5 -43.06 -31.94 0.54
N LEU A 6 -43.86 -32.07 -0.51
CA LEU A 6 -43.69 -31.35 -1.78
C LEU A 6 -44.02 -29.86 -1.65
N ASP A 7 -45.00 -29.52 -0.78
CA ASP A 7 -45.38 -28.12 -0.50
C ASP A 7 -44.37 -27.37 0.42
N SER A 8 -43.61 -28.12 1.20
CA SER A 8 -42.57 -27.54 2.11
C SER A 8 -41.21 -27.47 1.49
N ALA A 9 -40.98 -28.04 0.30
CA ALA A 9 -39.69 -28.01 -0.36
C ALA A 9 -39.38 -26.61 -0.95
N GLU A 10 -38.36 -25.95 -0.47
CA GLU A 10 -37.86 -24.68 -1.05
C GLU A 10 -37.29 -24.88 -2.47
N ASP A 11 -36.84 -26.10 -2.79
CA ASP A 11 -36.31 -26.45 -4.10
C ASP A 11 -37.45 -26.70 -5.09
N ALA A 12 -37.23 -26.30 -6.36
CA ALA A 12 -38.19 -26.62 -7.44
C ALA A 12 -38.07 -28.11 -7.77
N LEU A 13 -39.09 -28.88 -7.43
CA LEU A 13 -39.22 -30.31 -7.77
C LEU A 13 -40.17 -30.48 -8.96
N VAL A 14 -39.67 -31.13 -10.02
CA VAL A 14 -40.42 -31.43 -11.25
C VAL A 14 -40.24 -32.88 -11.60
N ALA A 15 -41.33 -33.66 -11.69
CA ALA A 15 -41.29 -35.01 -12.28
C ALA A 15 -41.69 -34.94 -13.75
N ILE A 16 -40.84 -35.52 -14.60
CA ILE A 16 -40.99 -35.54 -16.06
C ILE A 16 -41.03 -36.99 -16.52
N ALA A 17 -42.10 -37.38 -17.16
CA ALA A 17 -42.22 -38.72 -17.75
C ALA A 17 -41.25 -38.93 -18.92
N LEU A 18 -41.02 -40.17 -19.35
CA LEU A 18 -40.09 -40.48 -20.45
C LEU A 18 -40.52 -39.93 -21.82
N ASP A 19 -41.77 -39.55 -21.98
CA ASP A 19 -42.29 -38.84 -23.16
C ASP A 19 -42.11 -37.31 -23.09
N GLY A 20 -41.60 -36.80 -21.95
CA GLY A 20 -41.34 -35.38 -21.71
C GLY A 20 -42.52 -34.65 -21.09
N SER A 21 -43.65 -35.32 -20.74
CA SER A 21 -44.78 -34.69 -20.06
C SER A 21 -44.50 -34.43 -18.57
N ILE A 22 -45.06 -33.34 -18.02
CA ILE A 22 -44.90 -32.94 -16.61
C ILE A 22 -45.97 -33.67 -15.77
N GLU A 23 -45.50 -34.54 -14.87
CA GLU A 23 -46.33 -35.30 -13.96
C GLU A 23 -46.46 -34.66 -12.57
N LEU A 24 -45.42 -33.98 -12.10
CA LEU A 24 -45.38 -33.33 -10.80
C LEU A 24 -44.75 -31.96 -10.92
N TRP A 25 -45.33 -30.99 -10.22
CA TRP A 25 -44.87 -29.62 -10.16
C TRP A 25 -45.03 -29.12 -8.73
N SER A 26 -43.90 -28.87 -8.02
CA SER A 26 -43.95 -28.41 -6.63
C SER A 26 -44.19 -26.90 -6.53
N ARG A 27 -44.52 -26.42 -5.34
CA ARG A 27 -44.65 -24.99 -5.04
C ARG A 27 -43.30 -24.22 -5.29
N GLY A 28 -42.16 -24.86 -5.01
CA GLY A 28 -40.88 -24.31 -5.37
C GLY A 28 -40.69 -24.12 -6.88
N ALA A 29 -41.25 -25.04 -7.69
CA ALA A 29 -41.24 -24.90 -9.15
C ALA A 29 -42.17 -23.77 -9.63
N GLU A 30 -43.32 -23.57 -8.96
CA GLU A 30 -44.20 -22.42 -9.24
C GLU A 30 -43.49 -21.10 -9.04
N HIS A 31 -42.76 -20.95 -7.93
CA HIS A 31 -41.99 -19.76 -7.63
C HIS A 31 -40.81 -19.55 -8.59
N LEU A 32 -40.15 -20.63 -8.99
CA LEU A 32 -38.95 -20.56 -9.84
C LEU A 32 -39.28 -20.26 -11.30
N TYR A 33 -40.34 -20.87 -11.84
CA TYR A 33 -40.71 -20.80 -13.26
C TYR A 33 -41.86 -19.84 -13.53
N GLY A 34 -42.67 -19.48 -12.51
CA GLY A 34 -43.80 -18.56 -12.61
C GLY A 34 -45.10 -19.22 -13.14
N TYR A 35 -45.11 -20.52 -13.38
CA TYR A 35 -46.29 -21.28 -13.81
C TYR A 35 -46.90 -22.03 -12.62
N THR A 36 -48.22 -22.08 -12.54
CA THR A 36 -48.91 -22.92 -11.55
C THR A 36 -48.92 -24.38 -11.99
N ALA A 37 -49.02 -25.32 -11.04
CA ALA A 37 -49.12 -26.74 -11.35
C ALA A 37 -50.31 -27.06 -12.30
N ALA A 38 -51.44 -26.35 -12.17
CA ALA A 38 -52.58 -26.52 -13.04
C ALA A 38 -52.34 -26.13 -14.51
N GLU A 39 -51.43 -25.17 -14.74
CA GLU A 39 -51.11 -24.70 -16.08
C GLU A 39 -50.14 -25.64 -16.82
N VAL A 40 -49.28 -26.37 -16.11
CA VAL A 40 -48.19 -27.13 -16.75
C VAL A 40 -48.33 -28.64 -16.62
N LYS A 41 -49.15 -29.17 -15.74
CA LYS A 41 -49.36 -30.61 -15.57
C LYS A 41 -49.91 -31.25 -16.86
N GLY A 42 -49.24 -32.30 -17.33
CA GLY A 42 -49.54 -32.96 -18.60
C GLY A 42 -48.99 -32.22 -19.83
N GLN A 43 -48.47 -31.01 -19.69
CA GLN A 43 -47.80 -30.30 -20.79
C GLN A 43 -46.39 -30.81 -21.00
N SER A 44 -45.80 -30.54 -22.18
CA SER A 44 -44.42 -30.89 -22.46
C SER A 44 -43.47 -29.95 -21.73
N PHE A 45 -42.55 -30.51 -20.92
CA PHE A 45 -41.49 -29.74 -20.26
C PHE A 45 -40.57 -29.03 -21.25
N LEU A 46 -40.49 -29.51 -22.50
CA LEU A 46 -39.67 -28.89 -23.56
C LEU A 46 -40.12 -27.45 -23.87
N SER A 47 -41.39 -27.10 -23.62
CA SER A 47 -41.89 -25.72 -23.81
C SER A 47 -41.30 -24.70 -22.84
N LEU A 48 -40.73 -25.17 -21.73
CA LEU A 48 -40.10 -24.36 -20.71
C LEU A 48 -38.56 -24.21 -20.92
N LEU A 49 -38.07 -24.74 -22.03
CA LEU A 49 -36.64 -24.73 -22.37
C LEU A 49 -36.31 -23.72 -23.45
N PRO A 50 -35.20 -23.02 -23.36
CA PRO A 50 -34.61 -22.39 -24.53
C PRO A 50 -34.33 -23.44 -25.61
N ILE A 51 -34.50 -23.08 -26.90
CA ILE A 51 -34.44 -24.04 -28.02
C ILE A 51 -33.13 -24.84 -28.08
N TYR A 52 -32.05 -24.26 -27.64
CA TYR A 52 -30.73 -24.91 -27.60
C TYR A 52 -30.55 -25.89 -26.43
N GLU A 53 -31.40 -25.88 -25.40
CA GLU A 53 -31.42 -26.84 -24.28
C GLU A 53 -32.24 -28.09 -24.58
N VAL A 54 -33.13 -28.05 -25.58
CA VAL A 54 -34.01 -29.15 -25.95
C VAL A 54 -33.26 -30.45 -26.28
N PRO A 55 -32.17 -30.45 -27.10
CA PRO A 55 -31.39 -31.65 -27.39
C PRO A 55 -30.74 -32.25 -26.14
N ALA A 56 -30.29 -31.42 -25.20
CA ALA A 56 -29.68 -31.87 -23.96
C ALA A 56 -30.70 -32.65 -23.09
N LEU A 57 -31.89 -32.12 -22.87
CA LEU A 57 -32.92 -32.83 -22.10
C LEU A 57 -33.36 -34.13 -22.77
N GLN A 58 -33.53 -34.13 -24.09
CA GLN A 58 -33.83 -35.36 -24.84
C GLN A 58 -32.76 -36.46 -24.68
N SER A 59 -31.50 -36.05 -24.61
CA SER A 59 -30.37 -36.94 -24.34
C SER A 59 -30.44 -37.53 -22.92
N VAL A 60 -30.82 -36.67 -21.93
CA VAL A 60 -30.99 -37.05 -20.53
C VAL A 60 -32.13 -38.06 -20.39
N LEU A 61 -33.30 -37.84 -21.03
CA LEU A 61 -34.45 -38.78 -20.99
C LEU A 61 -34.08 -40.11 -21.62
N ARG A 62 -33.33 -40.14 -22.72
CA ARG A 62 -32.80 -41.37 -23.31
C ARG A 62 -31.85 -42.13 -22.38
N ALA A 63 -30.89 -41.40 -21.78
CA ALA A 63 -29.95 -42.01 -20.84
C ALA A 63 -30.64 -42.57 -19.58
N ALA A 64 -31.70 -41.90 -19.11
CA ALA A 64 -32.52 -42.37 -17.99
C ALA A 64 -33.22 -43.69 -18.34
N ARG A 65 -33.79 -43.82 -19.56
CA ARG A 65 -34.40 -45.04 -20.06
C ARG A 65 -33.42 -46.21 -20.06
N ASP A 66 -32.13 -45.94 -20.37
CA ASP A 66 -31.06 -46.96 -20.39
C ASP A 66 -30.48 -47.22 -18.98
N GLY A 67 -31.09 -46.65 -17.90
CA GLY A 67 -30.68 -46.87 -16.51
C GLY A 67 -29.37 -46.17 -16.09
N LYS A 68 -28.84 -45.25 -16.90
CA LYS A 68 -27.64 -44.51 -16.61
C LYS A 68 -27.88 -43.42 -15.57
N MET A 69 -26.96 -43.22 -14.62
CA MET A 69 -27.00 -42.18 -13.60
C MET A 69 -26.87 -40.78 -14.22
N ILE A 70 -27.62 -39.81 -13.71
CA ILE A 70 -27.74 -38.49 -14.27
C ILE A 70 -27.01 -37.49 -13.35
N SER A 71 -26.25 -36.59 -13.94
CA SER A 71 -25.36 -35.64 -13.26
C SER A 71 -26.05 -34.38 -12.73
N CYS A 72 -25.38 -33.68 -11.86
CA CYS A 72 -25.74 -32.30 -11.47
C CYS A 72 -25.11 -31.34 -12.48
N GLU A 73 -25.87 -30.42 -13.06
CA GLU A 73 -25.40 -29.45 -14.05
C GLU A 73 -26.15 -28.12 -13.89
N THR A 74 -25.53 -27.05 -14.40
CA THR A 74 -26.18 -25.73 -14.49
C THR A 74 -26.78 -25.57 -15.87
N VAL A 75 -28.08 -25.23 -15.93
CA VAL A 75 -28.87 -25.13 -17.15
C VAL A 75 -29.69 -23.84 -17.18
N GLU A 76 -30.07 -23.39 -18.36
CA GLU A 76 -31.03 -22.27 -18.51
C GLU A 76 -32.44 -22.76 -18.70
N ARG A 77 -33.42 -22.05 -18.11
CA ARG A 77 -34.87 -22.32 -18.23
C ARG A 77 -35.59 -21.00 -18.54
N LEU A 78 -36.77 -21.12 -19.12
CA LEU A 78 -37.61 -19.98 -19.40
C LEU A 78 -38.65 -19.80 -18.28
N HIS A 79 -38.67 -18.59 -17.71
CA HIS A 79 -39.75 -18.16 -16.82
C HIS A 79 -40.97 -17.76 -17.64
N LYS A 80 -42.18 -17.80 -17.04
CA LYS A 80 -43.45 -17.42 -17.67
C LYS A 80 -43.42 -16.02 -18.31
N THR A 81 -42.63 -15.11 -17.78
CA THR A 81 -42.44 -13.76 -18.34
C THR A 81 -41.56 -13.71 -19.58
N GLY A 82 -41.03 -14.86 -20.03
CA GLY A 82 -40.06 -14.93 -21.14
C GLY A 82 -38.61 -14.67 -20.75
N SER A 83 -38.34 -14.34 -19.49
CA SER A 83 -36.96 -14.18 -18.99
C SER A 83 -36.28 -15.52 -18.79
N LYS A 84 -34.96 -15.56 -18.99
CA LYS A 84 -34.13 -16.73 -18.73
C LYS A 84 -33.78 -16.80 -17.26
N VAL A 85 -33.81 -18.00 -16.68
CA VAL A 85 -33.38 -18.29 -15.31
C VAL A 85 -32.33 -19.37 -15.35
N SER A 86 -31.12 -19.08 -14.81
CA SER A 86 -30.08 -20.08 -14.64
C SER A 86 -30.32 -20.86 -13.36
N ILE A 87 -30.30 -22.18 -13.47
CA ILE A 87 -30.57 -23.07 -12.33
C ILE A 87 -29.56 -24.22 -12.30
N THR A 88 -29.18 -24.61 -11.10
CA THR A 88 -28.47 -25.86 -10.90
C THR A 88 -29.50 -26.96 -10.72
N VAL A 89 -29.45 -27.98 -11.56
CA VAL A 89 -30.39 -29.11 -11.54
C VAL A 89 -29.68 -30.40 -11.15
N LYS A 90 -30.35 -31.17 -10.28
CA LYS A 90 -29.96 -32.54 -9.97
C LYS A 90 -31.11 -33.43 -10.47
N ARG A 91 -30.77 -34.45 -11.26
CA ARG A 91 -31.78 -35.37 -11.84
C ARG A 91 -31.62 -36.75 -11.25
N THR A 92 -32.74 -37.42 -10.97
CA THR A 92 -32.83 -38.78 -10.44
C THR A 92 -33.88 -39.55 -11.19
N ALA A 93 -33.59 -40.79 -11.57
CA ALA A 93 -34.58 -41.65 -12.23
C ALA A 93 -35.70 -42.06 -11.27
N ILE A 94 -36.95 -41.91 -11.73
CA ILE A 94 -38.15 -42.42 -11.05
C ILE A 94 -38.43 -43.83 -11.57
N ARG A 95 -38.62 -44.79 -10.64
CA ARG A 95 -38.88 -46.21 -10.97
C ARG A 95 -40.25 -46.59 -10.48
N ASP A 96 -40.90 -47.47 -11.21
CA ASP A 96 -42.13 -48.14 -10.79
C ASP A 96 -41.90 -49.27 -9.76
N GLU A 97 -42.95 -49.93 -9.34
CA GLU A 97 -42.87 -51.06 -8.38
C GLU A 97 -42.12 -52.29 -8.94
N GLN A 98 -41.97 -52.39 -10.26
CA GLN A 98 -41.24 -53.45 -10.95
C GLN A 98 -39.78 -53.09 -11.26
N GLY A 99 -39.36 -51.87 -10.84
CA GLY A 99 -37.99 -51.36 -11.02
C GLY A 99 -37.72 -50.75 -12.37
N ALA A 100 -38.68 -50.68 -13.29
CA ALA A 100 -38.54 -50.03 -14.57
C ALA A 100 -38.49 -48.49 -14.41
N VAL A 101 -37.69 -47.78 -15.18
CA VAL A 101 -37.61 -46.32 -15.18
C VAL A 101 -38.84 -45.78 -15.92
N VAL A 102 -39.66 -44.98 -15.24
CA VAL A 102 -40.88 -44.35 -15.77
C VAL A 102 -40.72 -42.84 -16.03
N GLY A 103 -39.70 -42.22 -15.49
CA GLY A 103 -39.43 -40.79 -15.65
C GLY A 103 -38.16 -40.33 -14.90
N ILE A 104 -38.02 -39.02 -14.81
CA ILE A 104 -36.97 -38.35 -14.02
C ILE A 104 -37.57 -37.35 -13.06
N LEU A 105 -36.99 -37.26 -11.88
CA LEU A 105 -37.24 -36.15 -10.94
C LEU A 105 -36.08 -35.15 -11.14
N GLU A 106 -36.41 -33.94 -11.56
CA GLU A 106 -35.50 -32.80 -11.59
C GLU A 106 -35.70 -31.98 -10.32
N SER A 107 -34.65 -31.84 -9.50
CA SER A 107 -34.60 -30.90 -8.39
C SER A 107 -33.77 -29.71 -8.82
N GLY A 108 -34.40 -28.56 -8.96
CA GLY A 108 -33.80 -27.32 -9.44
C GLY A 108 -33.68 -26.28 -8.33
N ARG A 109 -32.52 -25.67 -8.24
CA ARG A 109 -32.32 -24.50 -7.41
C ARG A 109 -31.81 -23.37 -8.30
N SER A 110 -32.47 -22.18 -8.22
CA SER A 110 -32.00 -21.01 -8.92
C SER A 110 -30.53 -20.79 -8.59
N VAL A 111 -29.68 -20.81 -9.61
CA VAL A 111 -28.41 -20.10 -9.51
C VAL A 111 -28.85 -18.65 -9.55
N ARG A 112 -29.26 -18.08 -8.42
CA ARG A 112 -29.28 -16.64 -8.31
C ARG A 112 -27.91 -16.20 -8.82
N GLN A 113 -27.89 -15.52 -9.96
CA GLN A 113 -26.79 -14.56 -10.14
C GLN A 113 -26.69 -13.88 -8.79
N LYS A 114 -25.50 -13.91 -8.16
CA LYS A 114 -25.20 -13.19 -6.92
C LYS A 114 -25.40 -11.69 -7.17
N THR A 115 -26.64 -11.26 -7.25
CA THR A 115 -27.08 -9.87 -7.32
C THR A 115 -28.08 -9.55 -6.20
N GLN A 116 -28.10 -10.41 -5.18
CA GLN A 116 -28.54 -10.04 -3.84
C GLN A 116 -27.60 -10.74 -2.88
N ASP A 117 -26.42 -10.11 -2.66
CA ASP A 117 -25.56 -10.39 -1.54
C ASP A 117 -26.44 -10.47 -0.29
N SER A 118 -26.24 -11.46 0.56
CA SER A 118 -26.83 -11.45 1.90
C SER A 118 -26.54 -10.09 2.53
N PRO A 119 -27.36 -9.55 3.41
CA PRO A 119 -27.06 -8.26 4.05
C PRO A 119 -25.63 -8.19 4.60
N SER A 120 -25.05 -9.31 5.03
CA SER A 120 -23.66 -9.42 5.45
C SER A 120 -22.65 -9.39 4.31
N GLU A 121 -22.93 -9.98 3.13
CA GLU A 121 -22.04 -9.91 1.95
C GLU A 121 -22.02 -8.52 1.32
N THR A 122 -23.20 -7.88 1.19
CA THR A 122 -23.30 -6.49 0.74
C THR A 122 -22.58 -5.55 1.70
N GLN A 123 -22.70 -5.79 3.00
CA GLN A 123 -22.05 -4.99 4.02
C GLN A 123 -20.53 -5.15 4.01
N LEU A 124 -20.02 -6.39 3.86
CA LEU A 124 -18.60 -6.68 3.70
C LEU A 124 -18.03 -6.05 2.43
N ARG A 125 -18.76 -6.15 1.32
CA ARG A 125 -18.37 -5.52 0.06
C ARG A 125 -18.25 -4.00 0.18
N LEU A 126 -19.26 -3.33 0.75
CA LEU A 126 -19.25 -1.90 0.99
C LEU A 126 -18.09 -1.48 1.92
N LEU A 127 -17.80 -2.27 2.95
CA LEU A 127 -16.66 -2.01 3.83
C LEU A 127 -15.34 -2.08 3.07
N VAL A 128 -15.11 -3.13 2.28
CA VAL A 128 -13.89 -3.29 1.48
C VAL A 128 -13.78 -2.19 0.42
N GLU A 129 -14.88 -1.80 -0.23
CA GLU A 129 -14.91 -0.73 -1.23
C GLU A 129 -14.62 0.66 -0.64
N GLN A 130 -14.93 0.88 0.65
CA GLN A 130 -14.65 2.14 1.35
C GLN A 130 -13.26 2.18 2.01
N MET A 131 -12.59 1.05 2.17
CA MET A 131 -11.23 1.00 2.70
C MET A 131 -10.22 1.40 1.61
N PRO A 132 -9.14 2.12 1.97
CA PRO A 132 -8.05 2.45 1.06
C PRO A 132 -7.14 1.24 0.82
N VAL A 133 -7.73 0.11 0.48
CA VAL A 133 -7.05 -1.17 0.24
C VAL A 133 -7.37 -1.70 -1.15
N LEU A 134 -6.44 -2.43 -1.73
CA LEU A 134 -6.68 -3.32 -2.86
C LEU A 134 -6.57 -4.75 -2.37
N LEU A 135 -7.61 -5.54 -2.60
CA LEU A 135 -7.64 -6.97 -2.31
C LEU A 135 -7.80 -7.72 -3.63
N TRP A 136 -7.00 -8.77 -3.83
CA TRP A 136 -7.10 -9.61 -5.01
C TRP A 136 -6.88 -11.07 -4.68
N THR A 137 -7.38 -11.94 -5.56
CA THR A 137 -7.06 -13.37 -5.57
C THR A 137 -6.51 -13.76 -6.92
N THR A 138 -5.68 -14.80 -6.93
CA THR A 138 -5.17 -15.38 -8.18
C THR A 138 -5.41 -16.87 -8.25
N ASP A 139 -5.30 -17.44 -9.45
CA ASP A 139 -5.11 -18.86 -9.67
C ASP A 139 -3.62 -19.26 -9.51
N PRO A 140 -3.26 -20.55 -9.64
CA PRO A 140 -1.87 -20.99 -9.56
C PRO A 140 -0.96 -20.46 -10.69
N CYS A 141 -1.55 -19.96 -11.79
CA CYS A 141 -0.83 -19.31 -12.89
C CYS A 141 -0.67 -17.79 -12.65
N LEU A 142 -0.99 -17.31 -11.45
CA LEU A 142 -0.99 -15.88 -11.07
C LEU A 142 -1.90 -15.01 -11.95
N ARG A 143 -2.95 -15.60 -12.51
CA ARG A 143 -4.02 -14.87 -13.18
C ARG A 143 -5.02 -14.39 -12.13
N ILE A 144 -5.34 -13.10 -12.14
CA ILE A 144 -6.26 -12.47 -11.19
C ILE A 144 -7.65 -13.06 -11.39
N THR A 145 -8.19 -13.70 -10.36
CA THR A 145 -9.52 -14.29 -10.35
C THR A 145 -10.58 -13.36 -9.75
N SER A 146 -10.16 -12.46 -8.88
CA SER A 146 -11.01 -11.40 -8.33
C SER A 146 -10.16 -10.21 -7.86
N ASN A 147 -10.77 -9.02 -7.86
CA ASN A 147 -10.19 -7.84 -7.23
C ASN A 147 -11.28 -6.93 -6.67
N TRP A 148 -11.05 -6.37 -5.48
CA TRP A 148 -11.95 -5.48 -4.77
C TRP A 148 -11.19 -4.31 -4.15
N GLY A 149 -11.92 -3.23 -3.88
CA GLY A 149 -11.42 -2.01 -3.25
C GLY A 149 -11.14 -0.90 -4.25
N SER A 150 -11.26 0.34 -3.77
CA SER A 150 -11.01 1.57 -4.54
C SER A 150 -9.53 1.99 -4.49
N GLY A 151 -8.65 1.13 -4.01
CA GLY A 151 -7.51 1.42 -3.17
C GLY A 151 -6.30 2.04 -3.80
N LEU A 152 -6.05 2.02 -5.09
CA LEU A 152 -4.71 2.43 -5.52
C LEU A 152 -4.67 3.66 -6.43
N ALA A 153 -5.71 3.96 -7.16
CA ALA A 153 -5.96 5.27 -7.81
C ALA A 153 -7.31 5.25 -8.54
N PRO A 154 -8.00 6.39 -8.70
CA PRO A 154 -9.20 6.50 -9.53
C PRO A 154 -8.97 6.14 -11.00
N SER A 155 -7.70 6.05 -11.44
CA SER A 155 -7.29 5.79 -12.82
C SER A 155 -6.73 4.37 -13.06
N GLU A 156 -6.56 3.52 -12.03
CA GLU A 156 -5.74 2.31 -12.22
C GLU A 156 -6.50 0.99 -12.30
N ALA A 157 -7.72 0.86 -11.89
CA ALA A 157 -8.68 -0.20 -12.20
C ALA A 157 -9.86 -0.17 -11.22
N GLN A 158 -11.06 -0.16 -11.72
CA GLN A 158 -12.26 -0.37 -10.92
C GLN A 158 -12.35 -1.84 -10.50
N ALA A 159 -13.16 -2.11 -9.46
CA ALA A 159 -13.40 -3.47 -9.02
C ALA A 159 -13.83 -4.36 -10.21
N GLY A 160 -13.12 -5.46 -10.43
CA GLY A 160 -13.37 -6.40 -11.53
C GLY A 160 -12.58 -6.16 -12.83
N GLU A 161 -12.01 -5.00 -13.08
CA GLU A 161 -11.30 -4.71 -14.35
C GLU A 161 -9.99 -5.50 -14.53
N LEU A 162 -9.40 -5.98 -13.44
CA LEU A 162 -8.15 -6.75 -13.48
C LEU A 162 -8.39 -8.25 -13.66
N VAL A 163 -9.62 -8.72 -13.53
CA VAL A 163 -9.94 -10.15 -13.63
C VAL A 163 -9.54 -10.70 -15.01
N GLY A 164 -8.84 -11.83 -14.99
CA GLY A 164 -8.32 -12.50 -16.19
C GLY A 164 -6.93 -12.05 -16.64
N ARG A 165 -6.40 -10.91 -16.14
CA ARG A 165 -5.01 -10.51 -16.38
C ARG A 165 -4.06 -11.24 -15.44
N THR A 166 -2.81 -11.39 -15.86
CA THR A 166 -1.77 -11.89 -14.95
C THR A 166 -1.21 -10.79 -14.08
N ILE A 167 -0.70 -11.14 -12.89
CA ILE A 167 0.01 -10.17 -12.03
C ILE A 167 1.20 -9.55 -12.77
N SER A 168 1.90 -10.34 -13.61
CA SER A 168 3.01 -9.85 -14.45
C SER A 168 2.57 -8.74 -15.42
N ASP A 169 1.44 -8.95 -16.10
CA ASP A 169 0.88 -7.95 -17.04
C ASP A 169 0.47 -6.67 -16.32
N TYR A 170 -0.14 -6.80 -15.13
CA TYR A 170 -0.54 -5.66 -14.31
C TYR A 170 0.65 -4.85 -13.81
N LEU A 171 1.69 -5.53 -13.34
CA LEU A 171 2.89 -4.88 -12.84
C LEU A 171 3.80 -4.36 -13.97
N LYS A 172 3.57 -4.79 -15.21
CA LYS A 172 4.44 -4.53 -16.37
C LYS A 172 5.89 -5.00 -16.11
N CYS A 173 6.05 -6.07 -15.35
CA CYS A 173 7.33 -6.67 -15.03
C CYS A 173 7.60 -7.79 -16.03
N GLY A 174 8.66 -7.65 -16.84
CA GLY A 174 9.13 -8.70 -17.75
C GLY A 174 9.97 -9.79 -17.06
N ASP A 175 10.39 -9.59 -15.83
CA ASP A 175 11.27 -10.51 -15.09
C ASP A 175 10.53 -11.13 -13.90
N THR A 176 10.47 -12.48 -13.91
CA THR A 176 9.80 -13.28 -12.86
C THR A 176 10.57 -13.31 -11.53
N ASN A 177 11.84 -12.90 -11.52
CA ASN A 177 12.69 -12.86 -10.32
C ASN A 177 12.68 -11.52 -9.59
N THR A 178 12.06 -10.48 -10.17
CA THR A 178 11.92 -9.21 -9.47
C THR A 178 10.81 -9.29 -8.41
N SER A 179 11.08 -8.82 -7.20
CA SER A 179 10.01 -8.45 -6.25
C SER A 179 9.06 -7.46 -6.96
N PRO A 180 7.75 -7.67 -7.02
CA PRO A 180 6.89 -8.51 -6.17
C PRO A 180 6.53 -9.90 -6.73
N MET A 181 6.95 -10.26 -7.97
CA MET A 181 6.62 -11.57 -8.55
C MET A 181 7.17 -12.73 -7.70
N ALA A 182 8.42 -12.60 -7.23
CA ALA A 182 9.03 -13.60 -6.36
C ALA A 182 8.18 -13.90 -5.11
N HIS A 183 7.55 -12.87 -4.54
CA HIS A 183 6.68 -12.98 -3.37
C HIS A 183 5.36 -13.73 -3.69
N HIS A 184 4.77 -13.52 -4.87
CA HIS A 184 3.60 -14.30 -5.29
C HIS A 184 3.94 -15.78 -5.48
N TYR A 185 5.12 -16.09 -6.05
CA TYR A 185 5.58 -17.48 -6.14
C TYR A 185 5.87 -18.11 -4.78
N ALA A 186 6.36 -17.33 -3.80
CA ALA A 186 6.53 -17.81 -2.43
C ALA A 186 5.16 -18.16 -1.81
N ALA A 187 4.14 -17.33 -2.00
CA ALA A 187 2.78 -17.61 -1.54
C ALA A 187 2.21 -18.89 -2.18
N LEU A 188 2.45 -19.12 -3.49
CA LEU A 188 2.06 -20.37 -4.15
C LEU A 188 2.80 -21.61 -3.61
N ARG A 189 3.97 -21.45 -2.99
CA ARG A 189 4.68 -22.53 -2.28
C ARG A 189 4.19 -22.74 -0.85
N GLY A 190 3.24 -21.92 -0.38
CA GLY A 190 2.63 -22.03 0.95
C GLY A 190 3.20 -21.10 2.00
N GLU A 191 4.02 -20.13 1.62
CA GLU A 191 4.64 -19.14 2.51
C GLU A 191 3.73 -17.91 2.64
N SER A 192 3.55 -17.41 3.87
CA SER A 192 2.96 -16.08 4.12
C SER A 192 4.03 -15.01 3.91
N VAL A 193 3.76 -14.01 3.10
CA VAL A 193 4.75 -12.99 2.72
C VAL A 193 4.23 -11.59 3.02
N HIS A 194 5.10 -10.76 3.60
CA HIS A 194 4.83 -9.36 3.87
C HIS A 194 5.99 -8.50 3.37
N PHE A 195 5.68 -7.43 2.60
CA PHE A 195 6.71 -6.53 2.05
C PHE A 195 6.15 -5.17 1.67
N GLU A 196 7.02 -4.16 1.70
CA GLU A 196 6.70 -2.83 1.16
C GLU A 196 7.11 -2.75 -0.32
N TYR A 197 6.23 -2.19 -1.15
CA TYR A 197 6.49 -2.00 -2.56
C TYR A 197 6.30 -0.55 -2.98
N LYS A 198 7.34 0.04 -3.58
CA LYS A 198 7.28 1.40 -4.13
C LYS A 198 6.86 1.35 -5.60
N ARG A 199 5.74 2.00 -5.92
CA ARG A 199 5.25 2.15 -7.28
C ARG A 199 4.96 3.60 -7.57
N GLN A 200 5.67 4.18 -8.55
CA GLN A 200 5.59 5.61 -8.84
C GLN A 200 5.84 6.46 -7.57
N ASN A 201 4.85 7.25 -7.14
CA ASN A 201 4.94 8.12 -5.96
C ASN A 201 4.19 7.55 -4.74
N ARG A 202 3.96 6.24 -4.69
CA ARG A 202 3.24 5.54 -3.62
C ARG A 202 4.10 4.48 -2.98
N VAL A 203 3.81 4.23 -1.72
CA VAL A 203 4.36 3.12 -0.94
C VAL A 203 3.20 2.24 -0.52
N LEU A 204 3.24 0.99 -0.95
CA LEU A 204 2.21 -0.01 -0.67
C LEU A 204 2.76 -1.00 0.34
N ASP A 205 1.97 -1.31 1.34
CA ASP A 205 2.21 -2.39 2.30
C ASP A 205 1.41 -3.61 1.84
N ILE A 206 2.10 -4.67 1.45
CA ILE A 206 1.51 -5.83 0.78
C ILE A 206 1.65 -7.07 1.63
N HIS A 207 0.52 -7.74 1.86
CA HIS A 207 0.44 -9.06 2.48
C HIS A 207 -0.07 -10.06 1.47
N LEU A 208 0.64 -11.19 1.33
CA LEU A 208 0.27 -12.30 0.46
C LEU A 208 0.14 -13.57 1.27
N GLU A 209 -0.97 -14.27 1.10
CA GLU A 209 -1.25 -15.56 1.72
C GLU A 209 -1.61 -16.61 0.68
N PRO A 210 -1.25 -17.89 0.90
CA PRO A 210 -1.72 -18.96 0.04
C PRO A 210 -3.24 -19.12 0.14
N LEU A 211 -3.91 -19.13 -1.00
CA LEU A 211 -5.34 -19.41 -1.08
C LEU A 211 -5.53 -20.93 -1.16
N ARG A 212 -6.18 -21.51 -0.15
CA ARG A 212 -6.37 -22.97 -0.05
C ARG A 212 -7.83 -23.36 -0.28
N ALA A 213 -8.01 -24.46 -1.00
CA ALA A 213 -9.30 -25.15 -1.08
C ALA A 213 -9.65 -25.82 0.26
N PRO A 214 -10.89 -26.22 0.51
CA PRO A 214 -11.27 -27.03 1.69
C PRO A 214 -10.48 -28.34 1.84
N SER A 215 -9.91 -28.85 0.76
CA SER A 215 -9.01 -30.02 0.76
C SER A 215 -7.61 -29.72 1.34
N GLY A 216 -7.27 -28.43 1.55
CA GLY A 216 -5.93 -27.97 1.95
C GLY A 216 -4.98 -27.69 0.77
N GLU A 217 -5.37 -28.03 -0.45
CA GLU A 217 -4.61 -27.76 -1.67
C GLU A 217 -4.51 -26.26 -1.95
N ILE A 218 -3.34 -25.78 -2.39
CA ILE A 218 -3.14 -24.37 -2.77
C ILE A 218 -3.70 -24.16 -4.18
N ILE A 219 -4.75 -23.36 -4.27
CA ILE A 219 -5.46 -23.05 -5.51
C ILE A 219 -5.13 -21.65 -6.06
N GLY A 220 -4.22 -20.94 -5.41
CA GLY A 220 -3.79 -19.59 -5.79
C GLY A 220 -3.18 -18.84 -4.63
N CYS A 221 -3.21 -17.52 -4.70
CA CYS A 221 -2.89 -16.66 -3.55
C CYS A 221 -3.94 -15.56 -3.37
N ILE A 222 -4.04 -15.06 -2.14
CA ILE A 222 -4.80 -13.87 -1.79
C ILE A 222 -3.82 -12.78 -1.40
N GLY A 223 -4.01 -11.58 -1.91
CA GLY A 223 -3.19 -10.43 -1.62
C GLY A 223 -4.02 -9.25 -1.13
N VAL A 224 -3.43 -8.49 -0.20
CA VAL A 224 -3.95 -7.22 0.29
C VAL A 224 -2.85 -6.19 0.16
N ALA A 225 -3.13 -5.05 -0.48
CA ALA A 225 -2.24 -3.90 -0.52
C ALA A 225 -2.91 -2.70 0.13
N LEU A 226 -2.20 -2.08 1.07
CA LEU A 226 -2.59 -0.86 1.75
C LEU A 226 -1.69 0.29 1.29
N ASP A 227 -2.27 1.43 0.88
CA ASP A 227 -1.48 2.63 0.58
C ASP A 227 -1.04 3.30 1.90
N ILE A 228 0.25 3.16 2.22
CA ILE A 228 0.87 3.76 3.40
C ILE A 228 1.67 5.02 3.08
N THR A 229 1.49 5.60 1.89
CA THR A 229 2.27 6.76 1.42
C THR A 229 2.17 7.95 2.38
N GLN A 230 0.94 8.28 2.80
CA GLN A 230 0.73 9.40 3.72
C GLN A 230 1.38 9.15 5.08
N ARG A 231 1.27 7.93 5.60
CA ARG A 231 1.91 7.53 6.85
C ARG A 231 3.44 7.67 6.73
N LYS A 232 4.05 7.14 5.68
CA LYS A 232 5.50 7.23 5.45
C LYS A 232 5.97 8.68 5.31
N ARG A 233 5.25 9.52 4.57
CA ARG A 233 5.57 10.95 4.46
C ARG A 233 5.49 11.65 5.81
N SER A 234 4.47 11.35 6.62
CA SER A 234 4.34 11.91 7.96
C SER A 234 5.47 11.45 8.88
N GLU A 235 5.84 10.17 8.85
CA GLU A 235 6.97 9.61 9.61
C GLU A 235 8.30 10.26 9.20
N GLU A 236 8.55 10.43 7.89
CA GLU A 236 9.71 11.13 7.36
C GLU A 236 9.73 12.60 7.78
N GLN A 237 8.58 13.28 7.73
CA GLN A 237 8.47 14.68 8.14
C GLN A 237 8.72 14.86 9.64
N ILE A 238 8.15 13.99 10.47
CA ILE A 238 8.40 13.98 11.93
C ILE A 238 9.88 13.76 12.20
N ARG A 239 10.51 12.79 11.53
CA ARG A 239 11.94 12.51 11.67
C ARG A 239 12.78 13.70 11.22
N TYR A 240 12.43 14.33 10.09
CA TYR A 240 13.11 15.53 9.62
C TYR A 240 13.01 16.69 10.63
N GLN A 241 11.82 16.96 11.18
CA GLN A 241 11.61 17.98 12.21
C GLN A 241 12.34 17.68 13.51
N ALA A 242 12.49 16.40 13.88
CA ALA A 242 13.22 15.99 15.06
C ALA A 242 14.75 16.20 14.94
N THR A 243 15.29 16.26 13.71
CA THR A 243 16.73 16.33 13.43
C THR A 243 17.18 17.64 12.77
N HIS A 244 16.26 18.46 12.24
CA HIS A 244 16.61 19.67 11.48
C HIS A 244 15.93 20.91 12.05
N ASP A 245 16.59 22.06 11.89
CA ASP A 245 16.03 23.39 12.19
C ASP A 245 15.05 23.82 11.09
N ALA A 246 13.84 24.17 11.48
CA ALA A 246 12.74 24.48 10.55
C ALA A 246 12.99 25.75 9.70
N LEU A 247 13.82 26.70 10.17
CA LEU A 247 14.11 27.94 9.46
C LEU A 247 15.20 27.73 8.39
N THR A 248 16.29 27.06 8.75
CA THR A 248 17.51 26.96 7.94
C THR A 248 17.65 25.65 7.20
N GLY A 249 16.95 24.61 7.63
CA GLY A 249 17.06 23.26 7.10
C GLY A 249 18.45 22.62 7.33
N LEU A 250 19.23 23.14 8.26
CA LEU A 250 20.43 22.51 8.80
C LEU A 250 20.04 21.52 9.91
N ALA A 251 20.97 20.69 10.34
CA ALA A 251 20.77 19.91 11.55
C ALA A 251 20.44 20.82 12.73
N ASN A 252 19.60 20.35 13.64
CA ASN A 252 19.32 21.09 14.88
C ASN A 252 20.35 20.76 15.96
N TYR A 253 20.29 21.46 17.09
CA TYR A 253 21.17 21.24 18.24
C TYR A 253 21.24 19.76 18.67
N ARG A 254 20.11 19.08 18.69
CA ARG A 254 20.03 17.67 19.11
C ARG A 254 20.83 16.76 18.18
N GLU A 255 20.60 16.85 16.89
CA GLU A 255 21.32 16.05 15.89
C GLU A 255 22.82 16.38 15.87
N PHE A 256 23.17 17.64 16.13
CA PHE A 256 24.58 18.05 16.28
C PHE A 256 25.23 17.32 17.46
N MET A 257 24.60 17.33 18.65
CA MET A 257 25.16 16.69 19.86
C MET A 257 25.24 15.18 19.69
N ASP A 258 24.19 14.56 19.14
CA ASP A 258 24.18 13.11 18.87
C ASP A 258 25.28 12.70 17.86
N THR A 259 25.56 13.54 16.88
CA THR A 259 26.63 13.31 15.90
C THR A 259 28.01 13.55 16.51
N LEU A 260 28.18 14.59 17.30
CA LEU A 260 29.43 14.87 18.01
C LEU A 260 29.82 13.69 18.91
N ASP A 261 28.88 13.15 19.66
CA ASP A 261 29.10 11.97 20.50
C ASP A 261 29.44 10.70 19.70
N ARG A 262 28.84 10.54 18.52
CA ARG A 262 29.21 9.43 17.61
C ARG A 262 30.65 9.57 17.08
N GLU A 263 31.00 10.77 16.65
CA GLU A 263 32.35 11.03 16.10
C GLU A 263 33.44 10.95 17.18
N LEU A 264 33.18 11.38 18.40
CA LEU A 264 34.09 11.15 19.53
C LEU A 264 34.39 9.67 19.71
N ARG A 265 33.36 8.82 19.83
CA ARG A 265 33.53 7.38 19.97
C ARG A 265 34.23 6.73 18.76
N ARG A 266 33.95 7.25 17.53
CA ARG A 266 34.61 6.78 16.30
C ARG A 266 36.10 7.16 16.29
N ALA A 267 36.40 8.42 16.55
CA ALA A 267 37.75 8.97 16.52
C ALA A 267 38.67 8.32 17.58
N GLU A 268 38.17 8.04 18.77
CA GLU A 268 38.88 7.28 19.80
C GLU A 268 39.31 5.88 19.33
N ARG A 269 38.43 5.17 18.60
CA ARG A 269 38.73 3.82 18.09
C ARG A 269 39.65 3.81 16.89
N SER A 270 39.43 4.75 15.94
CA SER A 270 40.19 4.81 14.67
C SER A 270 41.46 5.64 14.76
N ARG A 271 41.65 6.38 15.84
CA ARG A 271 42.74 7.39 16.01
C ARG A 271 42.72 8.49 14.96
N ASN A 272 41.55 8.75 14.37
CA ASN A 272 41.38 9.85 13.43
C ASN A 272 41.14 11.17 14.19
N SER A 273 41.44 12.29 13.53
CA SER A 273 41.08 13.61 14.03
C SER A 273 39.81 14.12 13.38
N PHE A 274 39.08 14.96 14.07
CA PHE A 274 37.96 15.75 13.54
C PHE A 274 38.00 17.13 14.17
N SER A 275 37.29 18.09 13.59
CA SER A 275 37.22 19.45 14.13
C SER A 275 35.79 19.91 14.30
N VAL A 276 35.58 20.73 15.34
CA VAL A 276 34.31 21.41 15.61
C VAL A 276 34.51 22.91 15.36
N LEU A 277 33.62 23.51 14.60
CA LEU A 277 33.52 24.95 14.41
C LEU A 277 32.27 25.44 15.11
N LEU A 278 32.37 26.50 15.91
CA LEU A 278 31.25 27.30 16.38
C LEU A 278 31.24 28.62 15.63
N LEU A 279 30.09 29.00 15.12
CA LEU A 279 29.90 30.18 14.31
C LEU A 279 28.79 31.03 14.90
N ASP A 280 28.95 32.33 14.83
CA ASP A 280 27.92 33.27 15.29
C ASP A 280 27.74 34.37 14.24
N LEU A 281 26.46 34.57 13.84
CA LEU A 281 26.09 35.62 12.88
C LEU A 281 26.13 36.98 13.57
N ASP A 282 27.12 37.77 13.25
CA ASP A 282 27.38 39.07 13.91
C ASP A 282 26.18 40.02 13.71
N ASP A 283 25.86 40.76 14.77
CA ASP A 283 24.87 41.86 14.76
C ASP A 283 23.45 41.47 14.32
N LEU A 284 22.99 40.21 14.47
CA LEU A 284 21.66 39.78 14.08
C LEU A 284 20.57 40.65 14.75
N LYS A 285 20.77 41.03 16.02
CA LYS A 285 19.83 41.91 16.70
C LYS A 285 19.71 43.25 15.98
N ARG A 286 20.80 43.85 15.55
CA ARG A 286 20.81 45.13 14.81
C ARG A 286 20.13 45.01 13.45
N ILE A 287 20.30 43.88 12.79
CA ILE A 287 19.59 43.55 11.55
C ILE A 287 18.08 43.49 11.80
N ASN A 288 17.66 42.79 12.86
CA ASN A 288 16.25 42.71 13.24
C ASN A 288 15.64 44.08 13.59
N ASP A 289 16.36 44.85 14.39
CA ASP A 289 15.87 46.18 14.86
C ASP A 289 15.75 47.17 13.68
N ARG A 290 16.64 47.11 12.69
CA ARG A 290 16.66 48.01 11.53
C ARG A 290 15.76 47.58 10.37
N HIS A 291 15.69 46.26 10.09
CA HIS A 291 15.09 45.71 8.88
C HIS A 291 13.93 44.73 9.16
N GLY A 292 13.63 44.51 10.44
CA GLY A 292 12.58 43.60 10.90
C GLY A 292 13.01 42.11 10.93
N HIS A 293 12.26 41.31 11.69
CA HIS A 293 12.57 39.88 11.89
C HIS A 293 12.62 39.04 10.61
N LEU A 294 11.87 39.43 9.56
CA LEU A 294 11.94 38.76 8.28
C LEU A 294 13.31 38.91 7.60
N ALA A 295 13.99 40.06 7.78
CA ALA A 295 15.35 40.27 7.29
C ALA A 295 16.36 39.41 8.07
N GLY A 296 16.22 39.36 9.41
CA GLY A 296 17.04 38.45 10.22
C GLY A 296 16.87 36.98 9.84
N ASN A 297 15.64 36.54 9.60
CA ASN A 297 15.39 35.17 9.11
C ASN A 297 16.04 34.91 7.75
N ARG A 298 16.05 35.89 6.82
CA ARG A 298 16.78 35.77 5.55
C ARG A 298 18.29 35.71 5.78
N ALA A 299 18.82 36.52 6.67
CA ALA A 299 20.25 36.49 7.03
C ALA A 299 20.68 35.11 7.56
N LEU A 300 19.91 34.51 8.46
CA LEU A 300 20.14 33.17 8.97
C LEU A 300 20.11 32.10 7.88
N LYS A 301 19.15 32.18 6.93
CA LYS A 301 19.08 31.27 5.78
C LYS A 301 20.29 31.41 4.86
N ARG A 302 20.72 32.65 4.55
CA ARG A 302 21.88 32.91 3.71
C ARG A 302 23.16 32.32 4.32
N LEU A 303 23.38 32.48 5.62
CA LEU A 303 24.51 31.84 6.30
C LEU A 303 24.43 30.31 6.21
N ALA A 304 23.26 29.75 6.44
CA ALA A 304 23.04 28.31 6.33
C ALA A 304 23.34 27.75 4.93
N GLU A 305 22.98 28.47 3.88
CA GLU A 305 23.29 28.10 2.48
C GLU A 305 24.81 28.13 2.22
N VAL A 306 25.49 29.18 2.67
CA VAL A 306 26.97 29.26 2.58
C VAL A 306 27.61 28.10 3.32
N MET A 307 27.14 27.73 4.50
CA MET A 307 27.65 26.58 5.24
C MET A 307 27.48 25.27 4.46
N LYS A 308 26.29 25.03 3.87
CA LYS A 308 26.01 23.85 3.05
C LYS A 308 26.93 23.75 1.84
N GLU A 309 27.22 24.88 1.16
CA GLU A 309 28.10 24.91 0.00
C GLU A 309 29.57 24.58 0.35
N HIS A 310 29.99 24.86 1.58
CA HIS A 310 31.38 24.74 1.99
C HIS A 310 31.68 23.51 2.86
N CYS A 311 30.63 22.77 3.29
CA CYS A 311 30.73 21.49 3.98
C CYS A 311 30.57 20.33 2.98
N ARG A 312 31.27 19.24 3.19
CA ARG A 312 31.18 18.01 2.42
C ARG A 312 29.91 17.25 2.86
N SER A 313 29.48 16.28 2.07
CA SER A 313 28.37 15.39 2.44
C SER A 313 28.62 14.55 3.70
N THR A 314 29.91 14.39 4.07
CA THR A 314 30.32 13.71 5.31
C THR A 314 30.33 14.64 6.52
N ASP A 315 30.40 15.94 6.32
CA ASP A 315 30.43 16.93 7.40
C ASP A 315 28.98 17.24 7.86
N LEU A 316 28.85 17.70 9.09
CA LEU A 316 27.54 18.12 9.60
C LEU A 316 27.55 19.63 9.86
N ALA A 317 26.65 20.35 9.18
CA ALA A 317 26.35 21.75 9.50
C ALA A 317 25.04 21.82 10.28
N ALA A 318 25.01 22.57 11.37
CA ALA A 318 23.88 22.67 12.28
C ALA A 318 23.60 24.11 12.69
N ARG A 319 22.34 24.40 13.04
CA ARG A 319 21.99 25.58 13.81
C ARG A 319 21.97 25.22 15.29
N TYR A 320 22.90 25.81 16.05
CA TYR A 320 23.11 25.49 17.45
C TYR A 320 22.08 26.19 18.35
N GLY A 321 21.73 27.44 18.02
CA GLY A 321 20.69 28.21 18.71
C GLY A 321 20.63 29.65 18.17
N GLY A 322 19.51 30.31 18.22
CA GLY A 322 19.40 31.75 17.86
C GLY A 322 20.17 32.14 16.59
N ASP A 323 21.28 32.85 16.76
CA ASP A 323 22.26 33.29 15.77
C ASP A 323 23.53 32.38 15.72
N GLU A 324 23.55 31.34 16.53
CA GLU A 324 24.70 30.42 16.65
C GLU A 324 24.52 29.21 15.73
N PHE A 325 25.63 28.84 15.09
CA PHE A 325 25.72 27.68 14.19
C PHE A 325 26.94 26.83 14.59
N ALA A 326 26.94 25.58 14.16
CA ALA A 326 28.06 24.68 14.42
C ALA A 326 28.35 23.80 13.21
N VAL A 327 29.59 23.36 13.06
CA VAL A 327 30.03 22.39 12.04
C VAL A 327 30.88 21.33 12.70
N ILE A 328 30.66 20.06 12.30
CA ILE A 328 31.57 18.95 12.58
C ILE A 328 32.23 18.58 11.24
N LEU A 329 33.56 18.77 11.16
CA LEU A 329 34.38 18.39 10.01
C LEU A 329 35.02 17.03 10.28
N ILE A 330 34.54 16.00 9.60
CA ILE A 330 34.98 14.61 9.81
C ILE A 330 36.30 14.35 9.11
N ASP A 331 37.20 13.54 9.75
CA ASP A 331 38.53 13.20 9.27
C ASP A 331 39.34 14.46 8.87
N SER A 332 39.26 15.49 9.71
CA SER A 332 39.78 16.83 9.45
C SER A 332 40.66 17.31 10.63
N GLY A 333 41.88 17.67 10.33
CA GLY A 333 42.79 18.32 11.29
C GLY A 333 42.66 19.85 11.31
N PRO A 334 43.34 20.55 12.25
CA PRO A 334 43.17 22.00 12.45
C PRO A 334 43.40 22.86 11.21
N GLY A 335 44.40 22.53 10.38
CA GLY A 335 44.68 23.28 9.15
C GLY A 335 43.59 23.23 8.11
N MET A 336 42.85 22.12 8.02
CA MET A 336 41.67 22.00 7.14
C MET A 336 40.47 22.78 7.70
N ALA A 337 40.27 22.73 9.01
CA ALA A 337 39.24 23.46 9.69
C ALA A 337 39.39 24.98 9.49
N ASP A 338 40.60 25.50 9.62
CA ASP A 338 40.93 26.89 9.31
C ASP A 338 40.61 27.28 7.85
N GLN A 339 40.89 26.40 6.90
CA GLN A 339 40.56 26.66 5.49
C GLN A 339 39.05 26.74 5.26
N VAL A 340 38.28 25.84 5.89
CA VAL A 340 36.79 25.85 5.79
C VAL A 340 36.26 27.11 6.43
N ALA A 341 36.69 27.47 7.63
CA ALA A 341 36.29 28.69 8.33
C ALA A 341 36.54 29.93 7.47
N ARG A 342 37.77 30.12 6.94
CA ARG A 342 38.09 31.24 6.05
C ARG A 342 37.28 31.31 4.79
N ARG A 343 36.95 30.17 4.19
CA ARG A 343 36.07 30.14 3.01
C ARG A 343 34.68 30.61 3.36
N ILE A 344 34.11 30.16 4.47
CA ILE A 344 32.78 30.61 4.95
C ILE A 344 32.83 32.10 5.24
N GLU A 345 33.78 32.60 6.03
CA GLU A 345 33.94 34.04 6.33
C GLU A 345 34.04 34.90 5.06
N THR A 346 34.89 34.47 4.11
CA THR A 346 35.11 35.20 2.86
C THR A 346 33.86 35.22 2.00
N ARG A 347 33.15 34.11 1.91
CA ARG A 347 31.90 33.98 1.11
C ARG A 347 30.78 34.82 1.72
N VAL A 348 30.60 34.78 3.05
CA VAL A 348 29.61 35.61 3.76
C VAL A 348 29.90 37.08 3.58
N ARG A 349 31.16 37.52 3.76
CA ARG A 349 31.56 38.91 3.61
C ARG A 349 31.48 39.40 2.17
N GLY A 350 31.72 38.53 1.21
CA GLY A 350 31.63 38.81 -0.24
C GLY A 350 30.23 38.91 -0.78
N ASP A 351 29.22 38.50 -0.03
CA ASP A 351 27.85 38.61 -0.42
C ASP A 351 27.35 40.06 -0.50
N GLN A 352 26.84 40.44 -1.66
CA GLN A 352 26.42 41.84 -1.95
C GLN A 352 24.98 42.12 -1.55
N GLU A 353 24.23 41.11 -1.16
CA GLU A 353 22.83 41.27 -0.75
C GLU A 353 22.70 41.97 0.59
N GLU A 354 21.75 42.91 0.69
CA GLU A 354 21.46 43.60 1.95
C GLU A 354 20.49 42.78 2.82
N PRO A 355 20.68 42.76 4.15
CA PRO A 355 21.78 43.37 4.89
C PRO A 355 23.09 42.64 4.67
N ARG A 356 24.23 43.41 4.71
CA ARG A 356 25.57 42.83 4.71
C ARG A 356 25.74 41.96 5.93
N LEU A 357 26.35 40.80 5.73
CA LEU A 357 26.57 39.81 6.79
C LEU A 357 28.06 39.70 7.13
N SER A 358 28.33 39.43 8.39
CA SER A 358 29.61 38.93 8.86
C SER A 358 29.39 37.79 9.84
N VAL A 359 30.34 36.92 9.98
CA VAL A 359 30.32 35.78 10.88
C VAL A 359 31.63 35.68 11.63
N SER A 360 31.55 35.40 12.90
CA SER A 360 32.69 35.06 13.73
C SER A 360 32.77 33.55 13.93
N ILE A 361 33.96 32.95 13.83
CA ILE A 361 34.15 31.48 13.87
C ILE A 361 35.25 31.12 14.88
N GLY A 362 34.94 30.20 15.79
CA GLY A 362 35.89 29.54 16.67
C GLY A 362 36.07 28.07 16.30
N ILE A 363 37.24 27.51 16.47
CA ILE A 363 37.66 26.18 16.01
C ILE A 363 38.23 25.39 17.17
N ALA A 364 37.87 24.12 17.29
CA ALA A 364 38.51 23.17 18.19
C ALA A 364 38.73 21.82 17.49
N GLY A 365 39.90 21.23 17.66
CA GLY A 365 40.28 19.94 17.06
C GLY A 365 40.41 18.81 18.07
N PHE A 366 39.78 17.68 17.80
CA PHE A 366 40.06 16.45 18.56
C PHE A 366 41.32 15.76 18.05
N PRO A 367 42.17 15.25 18.94
CA PRO A 367 42.13 15.27 20.40
C PRO A 367 42.90 16.45 21.05
N ALA A 368 43.41 17.41 20.26
CA ALA A 368 44.33 18.44 20.72
C ALA A 368 43.69 19.43 21.72
N ASP A 369 42.47 19.90 21.41
CA ASP A 369 41.82 20.92 22.18
C ASP A 369 40.78 20.33 23.17
N GLY A 370 40.53 19.02 23.10
CA GLY A 370 39.65 18.35 24.03
C GLY A 370 39.37 16.90 23.62
N ARG A 371 38.87 16.07 24.58
CA ARG A 371 38.54 14.67 24.39
C ARG A 371 37.07 14.36 24.73
N THR A 372 36.32 15.36 25.13
CA THR A 372 34.86 15.24 25.41
C THR A 372 34.14 16.31 24.61
N ALA A 373 32.86 16.12 24.38
CA ALA A 373 32.02 17.12 23.72
C ALA A 373 32.10 18.46 24.42
N GLN A 374 32.01 18.46 25.74
CA GLN A 374 32.07 19.68 26.54
C GLN A 374 33.42 20.41 26.36
N SER A 375 34.56 19.72 26.47
CA SER A 375 35.90 20.38 26.33
C SER A 375 36.14 20.95 24.94
N LEU A 376 35.64 20.27 23.87
CA LEU A 376 35.76 20.78 22.50
C LEU A 376 34.89 22.01 22.27
N LEU A 377 33.65 21.99 22.78
CA LEU A 377 32.75 23.14 22.66
C LEU A 377 33.28 24.34 23.46
N GLU A 378 33.77 24.13 24.66
CA GLU A 378 34.39 25.20 25.48
C GLU A 378 35.63 25.80 24.79
N ALA A 379 36.48 24.98 24.17
CA ALA A 379 37.63 25.44 23.42
C ALA A 379 37.24 26.27 22.19
N ALA A 380 36.28 25.78 21.42
CA ALA A 380 35.75 26.49 20.25
C ALA A 380 35.08 27.83 20.65
N ASP A 381 34.33 27.86 21.74
CA ASP A 381 33.67 29.08 22.26
C ASP A 381 34.70 30.10 22.72
N GLN A 382 35.73 29.69 23.45
CA GLN A 382 36.83 30.59 23.86
C GLN A 382 37.53 31.23 22.64
N GLU A 383 37.78 30.48 21.60
CA GLU A 383 38.37 31.04 20.39
C GLU A 383 37.42 32.00 19.67
N LEU A 384 36.12 31.63 19.54
CA LEU A 384 35.09 32.49 18.98
C LEU A 384 34.97 33.82 19.72
N TYR A 385 34.92 33.77 21.03
CA TYR A 385 34.90 34.97 21.87
C TYR A 385 36.14 35.87 21.69
N GLY A 386 37.34 35.25 21.62
CA GLY A 386 38.59 35.95 21.34
C GLY A 386 38.58 36.69 20.00
N ARG A 387 38.03 36.09 18.96
CA ARG A 387 37.87 36.69 17.62
C ARG A 387 36.87 37.84 17.61
N LYS A 388 35.71 37.68 18.27
CA LYS A 388 34.70 38.77 18.44
C LYS A 388 35.30 40.00 19.10
N ARG A 389 36.09 39.84 20.17
CA ARG A 389 36.73 40.98 20.85
C ARG A 389 37.73 41.72 19.94
N LYS A 390 38.51 41.01 19.13
CA LYS A 390 39.44 41.63 18.18
C LYS A 390 38.70 42.41 17.08
N ALA A 391 37.60 41.84 16.54
CA ALA A 391 36.77 42.53 15.57
C ALA A 391 36.12 43.83 16.13
N ALA A 392 35.64 43.78 17.35
CA ALA A 392 35.08 44.93 18.03
C ALA A 392 36.13 46.05 18.31
N SER A 393 37.40 45.64 18.66
CA SER A 393 38.50 46.56 18.91
C SER A 393 39.07 47.21 17.64
N GLY A 394 39.00 46.52 16.49
CA GLY A 394 39.46 47.01 15.17
C GLY A 394 38.52 48.09 14.56
N ASN A 395 37.26 48.16 14.98
CA ASN A 395 36.28 49.14 14.50
C ASN A 395 36.35 50.51 15.23
N VAL A 396 37.22 50.68 16.25
CA VAL A 396 37.34 51.92 17.06
C VAL A 396 38.44 52.87 16.53
N THR A 397 39.19 52.50 15.47
CA THR A 397 40.33 53.29 15.00
C THR A 397 40.14 54.01 13.67
N VAL A 398 38.92 54.27 13.23
CA VAL A 398 38.69 55.20 12.10
C VAL A 398 37.49 56.08 12.48
N GLY A 399 37.77 57.12 13.20
CA GLY A 399 36.91 58.24 13.50
C GLY A 399 37.59 59.53 13.08
#